data_dc6d82e2fd994a1727faf46dbbc4678f
#
_entry.id   dc6d82e2fd994a1727faf46dbbc4678f
#
_cell.length_a   1.000
_cell.length_b   1.000
_cell.length_c   1.000
_cell.angle_alpha   90.00
_cell.angle_beta   90.00
_cell.angle_gamma   90.00
#
_symmetry.space_group_name_H-M   'P 1'
#
loop_
_entity.id
_entity.type
_entity.pdbx_description
1 polymer ?
#
loop_
_entity_poly.entity_id
_entity_poly.type
_entity_poly.pdbx_seq_one_letter_code
_entity_poly.pdbx_strand_id
1 'polypeptide(L)'
;LLIKNEKKIKLIGDKSLSKRDFSRVVKPLKLFGAKIKSNKNYLPVKIQGTPFLRPINYLENIGSAQIKTACCFAALNAPGTTYIRAKKSRNHTEILFKYLNIPIKVKTDKEFDLIEVKGLQQYNAFDYSIPGDISSSAFFIALTVLSKNSKIIIKNVNINESRIGIIKILKMMNAKVSFTNKRIYKGEKTA
;
A
#
# COMPACT_ATOMS: atom_id res chain seq x y z
N LEU A 1 -8.62 -9.27 -5.57
CA LEU A 1 -9.34 -10.52 -5.23
C LEU A 1 -10.79 -10.46 -5.66
N LEU A 2 -11.61 -9.51 -5.19
CA LEU A 2 -13.04 -9.43 -5.51
C LEU A 2 -13.35 -9.27 -7.00
N ILE A 3 -12.47 -8.64 -7.76
CA ILE A 3 -12.67 -8.39 -9.19
C ILE A 3 -12.60 -9.64 -10.07
N LYS A 4 -12.12 -10.77 -9.53
CA LYS A 4 -12.14 -12.08 -10.20
C LYS A 4 -13.45 -12.85 -9.93
N ASN A 5 -14.25 -12.41 -8.96
CA ASN A 5 -15.48 -13.08 -8.56
C ASN A 5 -16.68 -12.53 -9.36
N GLU A 6 -17.37 -13.39 -10.10
CA GLU A 6 -18.54 -13.02 -10.91
C GLU A 6 -19.78 -12.68 -10.08
N LYS A 7 -19.83 -13.10 -8.80
CA LYS A 7 -20.92 -12.76 -7.90
C LYS A 7 -20.97 -11.24 -7.68
N LYS A 8 -22.19 -10.73 -7.56
CA LYS A 8 -22.40 -9.32 -7.20
C LYS A 8 -22.12 -9.13 -5.71
N ILE A 9 -21.12 -8.32 -5.40
CA ILE A 9 -20.67 -8.03 -4.04
C ILE A 9 -20.99 -6.57 -3.74
N LYS A 10 -21.61 -6.30 -2.60
CA LYS A 10 -21.88 -4.95 -2.09
C LYS A 10 -20.89 -4.65 -0.95
N LEU A 11 -20.05 -3.65 -1.12
CA LEU A 11 -19.18 -3.13 -0.07
C LEU A 11 -19.92 -2.00 0.66
N ILE A 12 -19.97 -2.09 1.96
CA ILE A 12 -20.51 -1.09 2.89
C ILE A 12 -19.42 -0.69 3.88
N GLY A 13 -19.59 0.40 4.57
CA GLY A 13 -18.67 0.87 5.61
C GLY A 13 -19.40 1.68 6.66
N ASP A 14 -18.69 2.05 7.70
CA ASP A 14 -19.16 2.96 8.73
C ASP A 14 -19.36 4.38 8.19
N LYS A 15 -19.79 5.29 9.05
CA LYS A 15 -20.03 6.70 8.70
C LYS A 15 -18.77 7.40 8.15
N SER A 16 -17.58 7.06 8.65
CA SER A 16 -16.32 7.66 8.21
C SER A 16 -15.91 7.16 6.83
N LEU A 17 -15.92 5.84 6.61
CA LEU A 17 -15.60 5.23 5.33
C LEU A 17 -16.60 5.62 4.25
N SER A 18 -17.88 5.77 4.58
CA SER A 18 -18.93 6.14 3.62
C SER A 18 -18.75 7.55 3.06
N LYS A 19 -17.99 8.41 3.71
CA LYS A 19 -17.64 9.76 3.23
C LYS A 19 -16.37 9.81 2.36
N ARG A 20 -15.68 8.69 2.15
CA ARG A 20 -14.44 8.65 1.36
C ARG A 20 -14.72 8.39 -0.10
N ASP A 21 -14.03 9.11 -0.98
CA ASP A 21 -14.08 8.91 -2.42
C ASP A 21 -13.31 7.64 -2.83
N PHE A 22 -14.01 6.69 -3.46
CA PHE A 22 -13.47 5.44 -3.98
C PHE A 22 -13.09 5.52 -5.46
N SER A 23 -13.34 6.65 -6.15
CA SER A 23 -13.09 6.79 -7.59
C SER A 23 -11.68 6.42 -7.99
N ARG A 24 -10.70 6.78 -7.13
CA ARG A 24 -9.28 6.53 -7.38
C ARG A 24 -8.93 5.04 -7.52
N VAL A 25 -9.61 4.16 -6.79
CA VAL A 25 -9.42 2.70 -6.86
C VAL A 25 -10.35 2.08 -7.90
N VAL A 26 -11.56 2.59 -8.03
CA VAL A 26 -12.56 2.11 -8.99
C VAL A 26 -12.09 2.27 -10.43
N LYS A 27 -11.48 3.41 -10.76
CA LYS A 27 -10.98 3.69 -12.13
C LYS A 27 -10.05 2.60 -12.67
N PRO A 28 -8.90 2.29 -12.03
CA PRO A 28 -8.01 1.25 -12.53
C PRO A 28 -8.64 -0.13 -12.52
N LEU A 29 -9.46 -0.48 -11.50
CA LEU A 29 -10.08 -1.80 -11.43
C LEU A 29 -11.09 -2.04 -12.56
N LYS A 30 -11.77 -1.01 -13.05
CA LYS A 30 -12.61 -1.10 -14.25
C LYS A 30 -11.79 -1.41 -15.51
N LEU A 31 -10.56 -0.87 -15.62
CA LEU A 31 -9.68 -1.15 -16.74
C LEU A 31 -9.27 -2.63 -16.78
N PHE A 32 -9.11 -3.29 -15.62
CA PHE A 32 -8.90 -4.73 -15.54
C PHE A 32 -10.09 -5.56 -16.00
N GLY A 33 -11.29 -4.96 -16.15
CA GLY A 33 -12.51 -5.62 -16.62
C GLY A 33 -13.63 -5.72 -15.60
N ALA A 34 -13.42 -5.30 -14.36
CA ALA A 34 -14.46 -5.36 -13.33
C ALA A 34 -15.59 -4.35 -13.60
N LYS A 35 -16.83 -4.79 -13.38
CA LYS A 35 -18.01 -3.91 -13.40
C LYS A 35 -18.22 -3.35 -11.98
N ILE A 36 -18.00 -2.04 -11.81
CA ILE A 36 -18.10 -1.40 -10.50
C ILE A 36 -19.07 -0.22 -10.60
N LYS A 37 -20.07 -0.21 -9.72
CA LYS A 37 -21.06 0.86 -9.60
C LYS A 37 -21.02 1.44 -8.18
N SER A 38 -21.05 2.75 -8.05
CA SER A 38 -21.10 3.46 -6.78
C SER A 38 -22.04 4.66 -6.89
N ASN A 39 -22.55 5.14 -5.77
CA ASN A 39 -23.30 6.39 -5.74
C ASN A 39 -22.29 7.54 -5.60
N LYS A 40 -22.13 8.37 -6.63
CA LYS A 40 -21.21 9.51 -6.65
C LYS A 40 -19.79 9.18 -6.13
N ASN A 41 -19.29 7.97 -6.41
CA ASN A 41 -18.00 7.43 -5.95
C ASN A 41 -17.89 7.10 -4.45
N TYR A 42 -18.98 7.15 -3.71
CA TYR A 42 -19.04 6.81 -2.28
C TYR A 42 -19.59 5.41 -2.05
N LEU A 43 -19.46 4.91 -0.82
CA LEU A 43 -20.14 3.68 -0.41
C LEU A 43 -21.67 3.89 -0.35
N PRO A 44 -22.47 2.85 -0.64
CA PRO A 44 -22.03 1.49 -0.98
C PRO A 44 -21.48 1.36 -2.42
N VAL A 45 -20.43 0.56 -2.57
CA VAL A 45 -19.89 0.20 -3.88
C VAL A 45 -20.35 -1.21 -4.24
N LYS A 46 -20.95 -1.39 -5.41
CA LYS A 46 -21.32 -2.69 -5.96
C LYS A 46 -20.27 -3.14 -6.95
N ILE A 47 -19.70 -4.31 -6.73
CA ILE A 47 -18.65 -4.91 -7.57
C ILE A 47 -19.21 -6.20 -8.16
N GLN A 48 -18.99 -6.37 -9.45
CA GLN A 48 -19.12 -7.64 -10.14
C GLN A 48 -17.82 -7.84 -10.94
N GLY A 49 -17.06 -8.84 -10.57
CA GLY A 49 -15.82 -9.17 -11.25
C GLY A 49 -16.06 -9.97 -12.53
N THR A 50 -14.98 -10.46 -13.09
CA THR A 50 -14.96 -11.30 -14.28
C THR A 50 -13.81 -12.30 -14.20
N PRO A 51 -13.97 -13.54 -14.70
CA PRO A 51 -12.85 -14.46 -14.83
C PRO A 51 -11.85 -14.03 -15.93
N PHE A 52 -12.28 -13.14 -16.83
CA PHE A 52 -11.51 -12.63 -17.97
C PHE A 52 -10.88 -11.29 -17.68
N LEU A 53 -10.08 -11.21 -16.61
CA LEU A 53 -9.29 -10.01 -16.32
C LEU A 53 -8.22 -9.81 -17.38
N ARG A 54 -7.92 -8.56 -17.71
CA ARG A 54 -6.87 -8.18 -18.67
C ARG A 54 -5.79 -7.36 -18.01
N PRO A 55 -4.51 -7.49 -18.41
CA PRO A 55 -3.45 -6.63 -17.94
C PRO A 55 -3.68 -5.19 -18.43
N ILE A 56 -3.14 -4.22 -17.73
CA ILE A 56 -3.31 -2.81 -18.07
C ILE A 56 -1.98 -2.06 -18.07
N ASN A 57 -1.94 -0.96 -18.80
CA ASN A 57 -0.95 0.10 -18.65
C ASN A 57 -1.62 1.25 -17.91
N TYR A 58 -1.12 1.59 -16.72
CA TYR A 58 -1.75 2.58 -15.86
C TYR A 58 -0.79 3.66 -15.40
N LEU A 59 -1.20 4.93 -15.58
CA LEU A 59 -0.50 6.08 -15.03
C LEU A 59 -1.17 6.50 -13.70
N GLU A 60 -0.43 6.39 -12.62
CA GLU A 60 -0.80 6.88 -11.29
C GLU A 60 0.01 8.16 -11.01
N ASN A 61 -0.63 9.31 -11.09
CA ASN A 61 -0.02 10.64 -10.97
C ASN A 61 -0.33 11.37 -9.65
N ILE A 62 -1.05 10.73 -8.74
CA ILE A 62 -1.46 11.31 -7.45
C ILE A 62 -0.43 11.04 -6.35
N GLY A 63 0.37 9.97 -6.49
CA GLY A 63 1.27 9.49 -5.44
C GLY A 63 0.54 8.65 -4.39
N SER A 64 -0.47 7.89 -4.82
CA SER A 64 -1.28 7.06 -3.94
C SER A 64 -0.79 5.62 -3.89
N ALA A 65 -0.20 5.23 -2.78
CA ALA A 65 0.14 3.83 -2.53
C ALA A 65 -1.08 2.90 -2.60
N GLN A 66 -2.26 3.39 -2.24
CA GLN A 66 -3.50 2.62 -2.28
C GLN A 66 -3.90 2.23 -3.70
N ILE A 67 -3.80 3.16 -4.65
CA ILE A 67 -4.05 2.89 -6.07
C ILE A 67 -3.02 1.89 -6.60
N LYS A 68 -1.75 2.16 -6.36
CA LYS A 68 -0.64 1.32 -6.76
C LYS A 68 -0.82 -0.12 -6.25
N THR A 69 -1.10 -0.27 -4.96
CA THR A 69 -1.38 -1.57 -4.33
C THR A 69 -2.58 -2.27 -4.98
N ALA A 70 -3.68 -1.56 -5.22
CA ALA A 70 -4.86 -2.14 -5.86
C ALA A 70 -4.56 -2.67 -7.27
N CYS A 71 -3.77 -1.92 -8.06
CA CYS A 71 -3.31 -2.36 -9.39
C CYS A 71 -2.39 -3.58 -9.29
N CYS A 72 -1.43 -3.59 -8.37
CA CYS A 72 -0.52 -4.72 -8.18
C CYS A 72 -1.28 -6.01 -7.82
N PHE A 73 -2.20 -5.95 -6.86
CA PHE A 73 -3.00 -7.12 -6.49
C PHE A 73 -4.00 -7.54 -7.58
N ALA A 74 -4.55 -6.61 -8.35
CA ALA A 74 -5.39 -6.93 -9.49
C ALA A 74 -4.60 -7.65 -10.58
N ALA A 75 -3.37 -7.21 -10.85
CA ALA A 75 -2.46 -7.79 -11.83
C ALA A 75 -2.16 -9.27 -11.57
N LEU A 76 -2.13 -9.72 -10.30
CA LEU A 76 -1.89 -11.14 -9.97
C LEU A 76 -2.90 -12.09 -10.63
N ASN A 77 -4.09 -11.62 -10.95
CA ASN A 77 -5.16 -12.42 -11.55
C ASN A 77 -5.35 -12.15 -13.06
N ALA A 78 -4.58 -11.26 -13.65
CA ALA A 78 -4.65 -10.95 -15.08
C ALA A 78 -3.59 -11.77 -15.86
N PRO A 79 -3.91 -12.30 -17.06
CA PRO A 79 -2.91 -12.99 -17.88
C PRO A 79 -1.93 -11.99 -18.48
N GLY A 80 -0.62 -12.28 -18.39
CA GLY A 80 0.43 -11.41 -18.93
C GLY A 80 0.98 -10.40 -17.93
N THR A 81 1.48 -9.26 -18.42
CA THR A 81 2.18 -8.25 -17.59
C THR A 81 1.39 -6.95 -17.53
N THR A 82 1.17 -6.49 -16.32
CA THR A 82 0.62 -5.15 -16.03
C THR A 82 1.76 -4.17 -15.79
N TYR A 83 1.67 -3.01 -16.43
CA TYR A 83 2.63 -1.91 -16.27
C TYR A 83 1.98 -0.75 -15.52
N ILE A 84 2.64 -0.29 -14.47
CA ILE A 84 2.17 0.81 -13.66
C ILE A 84 3.28 1.87 -13.59
N ARG A 85 3.04 3.05 -14.12
CA ARG A 85 3.88 4.22 -13.87
C ARG A 85 3.25 5.01 -12.75
N ALA A 86 3.82 4.92 -11.54
CA ALA A 86 3.25 5.50 -10.34
C ALA A 86 4.15 6.60 -9.79
N LYS A 87 3.58 7.74 -9.45
CA LYS A 87 4.29 8.76 -8.67
C LYS A 87 4.76 8.18 -7.35
N LYS A 88 5.96 8.56 -6.90
CA LYS A 88 6.57 7.97 -5.70
C LYS A 88 5.64 8.01 -4.50
N SER A 89 5.53 6.88 -3.85
CA SER A 89 4.71 6.67 -2.66
C SER A 89 5.26 5.51 -1.83
N ARG A 90 4.54 5.07 -0.81
CA ARG A 90 4.92 3.89 0.00
C ARG A 90 5.09 2.66 -0.87
N ASN A 91 6.10 1.84 -0.59
CA ASN A 91 6.50 0.70 -1.41
C ASN A 91 6.35 -0.67 -0.71
N HIS A 92 5.47 -0.76 0.27
CA HIS A 92 5.24 -1.99 1.03
C HIS A 92 4.81 -3.17 0.15
N THR A 93 3.98 -2.91 -0.86
CA THR A 93 3.50 -3.94 -1.79
C THR A 93 4.63 -4.52 -2.62
N GLU A 94 5.52 -3.67 -3.11
CA GLU A 94 6.68 -4.08 -3.91
C GLU A 94 7.66 -4.90 -3.06
N ILE A 95 7.86 -4.51 -1.81
CA ILE A 95 8.69 -5.25 -0.86
C ILE A 95 8.08 -6.62 -0.57
N LEU A 96 6.77 -6.67 -0.29
CA LEU A 96 6.05 -7.91 -0.04
C LEU A 96 6.09 -8.85 -1.25
N PHE A 97 5.86 -8.34 -2.46
CA PHE A 97 5.89 -9.15 -3.68
C PHE A 97 7.29 -9.75 -3.92
N LYS A 98 8.35 -8.95 -3.70
CA LYS A 98 9.72 -9.47 -3.76
C LYS A 98 9.99 -10.56 -2.72
N TYR A 99 9.54 -10.37 -1.48
CA TYR A 99 9.68 -11.36 -0.41
C TYR A 99 8.97 -12.69 -0.76
N LEU A 100 7.79 -12.60 -1.38
CA LEU A 100 7.00 -13.77 -1.80
C LEU A 100 7.45 -14.37 -3.14
N ASN A 101 8.56 -13.88 -3.73
CA ASN A 101 9.04 -14.27 -5.06
C ASN A 101 7.98 -14.10 -6.16
N ILE A 102 7.04 -13.17 -5.98
CA ILE A 102 6.10 -12.79 -7.03
C ILE A 102 6.87 -11.95 -8.06
N PRO A 103 6.81 -12.31 -9.36
CA PRO A 103 7.55 -11.59 -10.40
C PRO A 103 7.12 -10.13 -10.51
N ILE A 104 7.89 -9.26 -9.88
CA ILE A 104 7.76 -7.81 -9.92
C ILE A 104 9.10 -7.18 -10.27
N LYS A 105 9.09 -6.25 -11.23
CA LYS A 105 10.23 -5.39 -11.54
C LYS A 105 9.86 -3.97 -11.20
N VAL A 106 10.79 -3.26 -10.58
CA VAL A 106 10.63 -1.85 -10.23
C VAL A 106 11.86 -1.09 -10.68
N LYS A 107 11.66 -0.13 -11.60
CA LYS A 107 12.65 0.85 -11.99
C LYS A 107 12.21 2.20 -11.45
N THR A 108 13.06 2.88 -10.73
CA THR A 108 12.76 4.17 -10.09
C THR A 108 13.49 5.28 -10.84
N ASP A 109 12.78 6.30 -11.27
CA ASP A 109 13.35 7.57 -11.72
C ASP A 109 13.22 8.66 -10.63
N LYS A 110 13.40 9.95 -10.99
CA LYS A 110 13.32 11.05 -10.01
C LYS A 110 11.94 11.17 -9.37
N GLU A 111 10.85 10.99 -10.12
CA GLU A 111 9.48 11.25 -9.69
C GLU A 111 8.61 10.02 -9.65
N PHE A 112 8.89 9.02 -10.50
CA PHE A 112 8.02 7.87 -10.70
C PHE A 112 8.75 6.55 -10.42
N ASP A 113 7.95 5.57 -10.03
CA ASP A 113 8.30 4.16 -10.04
C ASP A 113 7.61 3.51 -11.25
N LEU A 114 8.41 2.85 -12.09
CA LEU A 114 7.94 2.01 -13.20
C LEU A 114 7.87 0.58 -12.69
N ILE A 115 6.66 0.06 -12.55
CA ILE A 115 6.38 -1.22 -11.92
C ILE A 115 5.80 -2.15 -12.97
N GLU A 116 6.41 -3.33 -13.13
CA GLU A 116 5.94 -4.42 -13.96
C GLU A 116 5.54 -5.58 -13.06
N VAL A 117 4.31 -6.06 -13.17
CA VAL A 117 3.81 -7.22 -12.42
C VAL A 117 3.34 -8.28 -13.41
N LYS A 118 3.95 -9.46 -13.36
CA LYS A 118 3.52 -10.62 -14.16
C LYS A 118 2.44 -11.38 -13.38
N GLY A 119 1.26 -11.50 -13.96
CA GLY A 119 0.12 -12.18 -13.37
C GLY A 119 0.13 -13.70 -13.56
N LEU A 120 -0.90 -14.36 -13.02
CA LEU A 120 -1.13 -15.80 -13.05
C LEU A 120 0.05 -16.63 -12.52
N GLN A 121 0.75 -16.13 -11.50
CA GLN A 121 1.81 -16.88 -10.83
C GLN A 121 1.25 -17.55 -9.57
N GLN A 122 1.84 -18.69 -9.24
CA GLN A 122 1.57 -19.36 -7.97
C GLN A 122 2.46 -18.77 -6.87
N TYR A 123 1.90 -18.60 -5.69
CA TYR A 123 2.62 -18.17 -4.49
C TYR A 123 2.03 -18.88 -3.28
N ASN A 124 2.89 -19.15 -2.29
CA ASN A 124 2.48 -19.88 -1.10
C ASN A 124 1.82 -18.95 -0.09
N ALA A 125 0.90 -19.51 0.70
CA ALA A 125 0.41 -18.87 1.90
C ALA A 125 1.54 -18.66 2.91
N PHE A 126 1.46 -17.63 3.72
CA PHE A 126 2.49 -17.31 4.72
C PHE A 126 1.87 -16.59 5.92
N ASP A 127 2.50 -16.77 7.06
CA ASP A 127 2.15 -16.03 8.27
C ASP A 127 2.91 -14.69 8.29
N TYR A 128 2.25 -13.63 8.70
CA TYR A 128 2.82 -12.30 8.78
C TYR A 128 2.38 -11.55 10.03
N SER A 129 3.33 -11.24 10.90
CA SER A 129 3.10 -10.33 12.01
C SER A 129 3.27 -8.89 11.54
N ILE A 130 2.19 -8.12 11.56
CA ILE A 130 2.22 -6.74 11.07
C ILE A 130 3.01 -5.87 12.06
N PRO A 131 4.11 -5.22 11.64
CA PRO A 131 4.84 -4.28 12.49
C PRO A 131 3.98 -3.06 12.84
N GLY A 132 4.28 -2.42 13.97
CA GLY A 132 3.63 -1.18 14.38
C GLY A 132 3.79 -0.07 13.33
N ASP A 133 2.77 0.78 13.20
CA ASP A 133 2.79 1.91 12.27
C ASP A 133 3.53 3.11 12.88
N ILE A 134 4.64 3.50 12.27
CA ILE A 134 5.42 4.68 12.67
C ILE A 134 4.60 5.98 12.65
N SER A 135 3.58 6.08 11.78
CA SER A 135 2.71 7.25 11.74
C SER A 135 1.78 7.34 12.95
N SER A 136 1.27 6.22 13.42
CA SER A 136 0.52 6.16 14.69
C SER A 136 1.42 6.42 15.89
N SER A 137 2.67 5.93 15.84
CA SER A 137 3.68 6.18 16.86
C SER A 137 4.10 7.65 16.95
N ALA A 138 3.94 8.42 15.87
CA ALA A 138 4.39 9.80 15.79
C ALA A 138 3.76 10.69 16.87
N PHE A 139 2.52 10.45 17.27
CA PHE A 139 1.84 11.20 18.34
C PHE A 139 2.55 11.01 19.68
N PHE A 140 2.89 9.78 20.03
CA PHE A 140 3.60 9.47 21.28
C PHE A 140 5.05 9.98 21.26
N ILE A 141 5.71 9.89 20.11
CA ILE A 141 7.06 10.41 19.92
C ILE A 141 7.07 11.93 20.12
N ALA A 142 6.14 12.65 19.46
CA ALA A 142 6.03 14.10 19.60
C ALA A 142 5.72 14.51 21.04
N LEU A 143 4.77 13.84 21.69
CA LEU A 143 4.44 14.10 23.10
C LEU A 143 5.67 13.93 23.99
N THR A 144 6.45 12.86 23.80
CA THR A 144 7.65 12.60 24.60
C THR A 144 8.74 13.64 24.36
N VAL A 145 8.93 14.08 23.11
CA VAL A 145 9.92 15.12 22.77
C VAL A 145 9.57 16.46 23.42
N LEU A 146 8.28 16.77 23.56
CA LEU A 146 7.79 18.00 24.17
C LEU A 146 7.75 17.94 25.72
N SER A 147 7.81 16.77 26.30
CA SER A 147 7.70 16.57 27.76
C SER A 147 9.08 16.55 28.42
N LYS A 148 9.22 17.26 29.54
CA LYS A 148 10.46 17.23 30.33
C LYS A 148 10.68 15.86 30.98
N ASN A 149 11.94 15.43 31.06
CA ASN A 149 12.35 14.17 31.71
C ASN A 149 11.59 12.92 31.27
N SER A 150 11.19 12.88 29.98
CA SER A 150 10.37 11.80 29.45
C SER A 150 11.18 10.91 28.53
N LYS A 151 10.87 9.60 28.57
CA LYS A 151 11.47 8.57 27.71
C LYS A 151 10.38 7.61 27.24
N ILE A 152 10.38 7.25 25.96
CA ILE A 152 9.52 6.21 25.41
C ILE A 152 10.34 5.20 24.61
N ILE A 153 9.97 3.95 24.68
CA ILE A 153 10.48 2.88 23.84
C ILE A 153 9.29 2.27 23.10
N ILE A 154 9.32 2.33 21.77
CA ILE A 154 8.28 1.78 20.92
C ILE A 154 8.88 0.59 20.18
N LYS A 155 8.33 -0.61 20.38
CA LYS A 155 8.87 -1.87 19.89
C LYS A 155 8.20 -2.33 18.61
N ASN A 156 8.94 -3.08 17.78
CA ASN A 156 8.44 -3.72 16.56
C ASN A 156 7.76 -2.74 15.57
N VAL A 157 8.35 -1.57 15.38
CA VAL A 157 7.82 -0.53 14.49
C VAL A 157 8.44 -0.67 13.11
N ASN A 158 7.63 -0.52 12.07
CA ASN A 158 8.11 -0.42 10.70
C ASN A 158 8.89 0.90 10.52
N ILE A 159 10.13 0.78 10.03
CA ILE A 159 11.01 1.92 9.78
C ILE A 159 11.35 2.05 8.29
N ASN A 160 10.39 1.74 7.41
CA ASN A 160 10.53 1.92 5.98
C ASN A 160 10.88 3.39 5.66
N GLU A 161 11.87 3.58 4.78
CA GLU A 161 12.39 4.91 4.41
C GLU A 161 11.29 5.86 3.89
N SER A 162 10.25 5.33 3.24
CA SER A 162 9.11 6.10 2.76
C SER A 162 8.17 6.59 3.89
N ARG A 163 8.40 6.15 5.15
CA ARG A 163 7.51 6.41 6.29
C ARG A 163 8.15 7.23 7.41
N ILE A 164 9.48 7.24 7.50
CA ILE A 164 10.21 7.84 8.62
C ILE A 164 10.44 9.35 8.50
N GLY A 165 9.69 10.05 7.66
CA GLY A 165 9.84 11.51 7.47
C GLY A 165 9.78 12.30 8.77
N ILE A 166 8.82 11.99 9.66
CA ILE A 166 8.71 12.65 10.97
C ILE A 166 9.99 12.49 11.81
N ILE A 167 10.61 11.31 11.79
CA ILE A 167 11.85 11.06 12.55
C ILE A 167 13.01 11.87 11.98
N LYS A 168 13.08 12.03 10.66
CA LYS A 168 14.09 12.87 10.01
C LYS A 168 13.94 14.33 10.45
N ILE A 169 12.70 14.85 10.43
CA ILE A 169 12.40 16.22 10.86
C ILE A 169 12.75 16.42 12.34
N LEU A 170 12.32 15.52 13.22
CA LEU A 170 12.62 15.62 14.65
C LEU A 170 14.12 15.62 14.95
N LYS A 171 14.90 14.81 14.20
CA LYS A 171 16.36 14.85 14.31
C LYS A 171 16.98 16.18 13.85
N MET A 172 16.45 16.77 12.77
CA MET A 172 16.87 18.11 12.32
C MET A 172 16.54 19.19 13.37
N MET A 173 15.51 18.98 14.17
CA MET A 173 15.15 19.81 15.32
C MET A 173 15.94 19.45 16.60
N ASN A 174 17.02 18.67 16.51
CA ASN A 174 17.85 18.22 17.61
C ASN A 174 17.16 17.33 18.65
N ALA A 175 16.02 16.71 18.30
CA ALA A 175 15.37 15.75 19.18
C ALA A 175 16.21 14.45 19.28
N LYS A 176 16.35 13.92 20.52
CA LYS A 176 17.09 12.68 20.79
C LYS A 176 16.23 11.46 20.44
N VAL A 177 16.13 11.15 19.15
CA VAL A 177 15.39 9.99 18.63
C VAL A 177 16.36 9.05 17.92
N SER A 178 16.33 7.77 18.27
CA SER A 178 17.19 6.73 17.66
C SER A 178 16.40 5.46 17.34
N PHE A 179 16.91 4.69 16.40
CA PHE A 179 16.45 3.34 16.13
C PHE A 179 17.44 2.33 16.70
N THR A 180 16.95 1.43 17.53
CA THR A 180 17.70 0.33 18.10
C THR A 180 17.14 -1.00 17.58
N ASN A 181 17.90 -2.09 17.72
CA ASN A 181 17.46 -3.44 17.33
C ASN A 181 16.91 -3.53 15.90
N LYS A 182 17.55 -2.80 14.98
CA LYS A 182 17.16 -2.81 13.56
C LYS A 182 17.29 -4.21 12.97
N ARG A 183 16.25 -4.65 12.28
CA ARG A 183 16.22 -5.96 11.60
C ARG A 183 15.41 -5.87 10.31
N ILE A 184 15.59 -6.86 9.44
CA ILE A 184 14.72 -7.08 8.28
C ILE A 184 13.76 -8.21 8.65
N TYR A 185 12.47 -7.91 8.64
CA TYR A 185 11.42 -8.88 8.85
C TYR A 185 10.59 -9.02 7.58
N LYS A 186 10.70 -10.17 6.92
CA LYS A 186 9.98 -10.49 5.67
C LYS A 186 10.05 -9.35 4.63
N GLY A 187 11.27 -8.85 4.41
CA GLY A 187 11.58 -7.75 3.48
C GLY A 187 11.44 -6.34 4.06
N GLU A 188 10.67 -6.14 5.13
CA GLU A 188 10.49 -4.83 5.75
C GLU A 188 11.54 -4.54 6.82
N LYS A 189 11.99 -3.28 6.87
CA LYS A 189 12.86 -2.80 7.94
C LYS A 189 12.04 -2.52 9.19
N THR A 190 12.43 -3.07 10.33
CA THR A 190 11.79 -2.85 11.64
C THR A 190 12.83 -2.50 12.71
N ALA A 191 12.38 -1.88 13.79
CA ALA A 191 13.21 -1.56 14.97
C ALA A 191 12.42 -1.78 16.25
#